data_97410e478434aab4ec3044378a87e5eb
#
_entry.id   97410e478434aab4ec3044378a87e5eb
#
_cell.length_a   1.000
_cell.length_b   1.000
_cell.length_c   1.000
_cell.angle_alpha   90.00
_cell.angle_beta   90.00
_cell.angle_gamma   90.00
#
_symmetry.space_group_name_H-M   'P 1'
#
loop_
_entity.id
_entity.type
_entity.pdbx_description
1 polymer ?
#
loop_
_entity_poly.entity_id
_entity_poly.type
_entity_poly.pdbx_seq_one_letter_code
_entity_poly.pdbx_strand_id
1 'polypeptide(L)'
;MKRLIALAALATLIPGCAEARTRLSGAGASFPSKVYQRWFSDYAKSGGNRVNYQAVGSGSGRKAFLDETVDFGASDDPMAQSDINKAKRGLVQIPMTGGTIAFGYNMPGCDLKLTQEQAVQVAI
;
A
#
# COMPACT_ATOMS: atom_id res chain seq x y z
N MET A 1 -1.94 47.47 -59.31
CA MET A 1 -1.04 46.46 -58.70
C MET A 1 -1.32 46.41 -57.19
N LYS A 2 -2.20 45.52 -56.75
CA LYS A 2 -2.61 45.37 -55.37
C LYS A 2 -1.88 44.16 -54.79
N ARG A 3 -0.95 44.36 -53.84
CA ARG A 3 -0.23 43.28 -53.14
C ARG A 3 -1.10 42.85 -51.93
N LEU A 4 -1.64 41.63 -52.04
CA LEU A 4 -2.26 40.95 -50.89
C LEU A 4 -1.13 40.37 -50.03
N ILE A 5 -1.02 40.85 -48.78
CA ILE A 5 -0.17 40.27 -47.73
C ILE A 5 -1.02 39.25 -47.00
N ALA A 6 -0.74 37.97 -47.24
CA ALA A 6 -1.33 36.88 -46.46
C ALA A 6 -0.58 36.73 -45.15
N LEU A 7 -1.27 37.08 -44.02
CA LEU A 7 -0.76 36.88 -42.66
C LEU A 7 -1.00 35.42 -42.26
N ALA A 8 0.05 34.60 -42.31
CA ALA A 8 0.00 33.22 -41.84
C ALA A 8 0.06 33.24 -40.29
N ALA A 9 -1.06 32.97 -39.65
CA ALA A 9 -1.12 32.76 -38.19
C ALA A 9 -0.51 31.40 -37.86
N LEU A 10 0.73 31.42 -37.34
CA LEU A 10 1.42 30.24 -36.82
C LEU A 10 0.84 29.92 -35.43
N ALA A 11 -0.13 29.00 -35.40
CA ALA A 11 -0.66 28.49 -34.15
C ALA A 11 0.42 27.60 -33.49
N THR A 12 1.09 28.12 -32.48
CA THR A 12 2.02 27.34 -31.63
C THR A 12 1.20 26.39 -30.79
N LEU A 13 1.16 25.10 -31.17
CA LEU A 13 0.73 24.00 -30.34
C LEU A 13 1.74 23.88 -29.17
N ILE A 14 1.40 24.44 -28.02
CA ILE A 14 2.11 24.18 -26.78
C ILE A 14 1.70 22.76 -26.36
N PRO A 15 2.62 21.76 -26.38
CA PRO A 15 2.31 20.47 -25.80
C PRO A 15 2.11 20.69 -24.31
N GLY A 16 0.86 20.60 -23.85
CA GLY A 16 0.56 20.56 -22.43
C GLY A 16 1.34 19.40 -21.81
N CYS A 17 2.30 19.68 -20.94
CA CYS A 17 2.94 18.68 -20.11
C CYS A 17 1.84 18.03 -19.28
N ALA A 18 1.28 16.92 -19.76
CA ALA A 18 0.49 16.03 -18.93
C ALA A 18 1.44 15.51 -17.85
N GLU A 19 1.28 16.03 -16.65
CA GLU A 19 2.05 15.59 -15.48
C GLU A 19 1.87 14.08 -15.35
N ALA A 20 2.91 13.32 -15.63
CA ALA A 20 2.87 11.87 -15.61
C ALA A 20 2.61 11.46 -14.15
N ARG A 21 1.38 11.02 -13.85
CA ARG A 21 1.03 10.54 -12.51
C ARG A 21 1.97 9.40 -12.14
N THR A 22 2.78 9.62 -11.13
CA THR A 22 3.70 8.61 -10.61
C THR A 22 2.89 7.41 -10.11
N ARG A 23 3.32 6.22 -10.49
CA ARG A 23 2.74 4.97 -9.97
C ARG A 23 3.57 4.55 -8.78
N LEU A 24 2.91 4.31 -7.66
CA LEU A 24 3.53 3.74 -6.47
C LEU A 24 3.21 2.25 -6.40
N SER A 25 4.21 1.45 -6.06
CA SER A 25 4.10 0.00 -5.87
C SER A 25 4.30 -0.34 -4.40
N GLY A 26 3.46 -1.21 -3.86
CA GLY A 26 3.57 -1.72 -2.50
C GLY A 26 3.27 -3.20 -2.43
N ALA A 27 3.81 -3.86 -1.42
CA ALA A 27 3.54 -5.26 -1.15
C ALA A 27 3.56 -5.55 0.36
N GLY A 28 2.82 -6.56 0.79
CA GLY A 28 2.90 -6.97 2.18
C GLY A 28 1.64 -7.60 2.74
N ALA A 29 1.35 -7.27 3.99
CA ALA A 29 0.29 -7.84 4.79
C ALA A 29 -1.05 -7.93 4.05
N SER A 30 -1.69 -9.09 4.14
CA SER A 30 -3.00 -9.32 3.53
C SER A 30 -4.15 -8.78 4.39
N PHE A 31 -3.95 -8.70 5.71
CA PHE A 31 -4.94 -8.20 6.65
C PHE A 31 -5.53 -6.83 6.26
N PRO A 32 -4.73 -5.76 6.01
CA PRO A 32 -5.25 -4.45 5.68
C PRO A 32 -5.62 -4.26 4.20
N SER A 33 -5.46 -5.27 3.35
CA SER A 33 -5.54 -5.13 1.90
C SER A 33 -6.86 -4.55 1.40
N LYS A 34 -7.98 -4.92 2.02
CA LYS A 34 -9.32 -4.41 1.65
C LYS A 34 -9.45 -2.90 1.89
N VAL A 35 -8.97 -2.44 3.05
CA VAL A 35 -9.03 -1.02 3.40
C VAL A 35 -8.03 -0.22 2.56
N TYR A 36 -6.84 -0.76 2.29
CA TYR A 36 -5.86 -0.13 1.40
C TYR A 36 -6.38 0.05 -0.02
N GLN A 37 -6.99 -0.99 -0.60
CA GLN A 37 -7.59 -0.89 -1.94
C GLN A 37 -8.63 0.23 -2.01
N ARG A 38 -9.45 0.38 -0.96
CA ARG A 38 -10.42 1.46 -0.89
C ARG A 38 -9.74 2.82 -0.82
N TRP A 39 -8.80 3.02 0.09
CA TRP A 39 -8.09 4.28 0.24
C TRP A 39 -7.31 4.67 -1.02
N PHE A 40 -6.62 3.73 -1.65
CA PHE A 40 -5.87 4.00 -2.89
C PHE A 40 -6.79 4.33 -4.07
N SER A 41 -7.97 3.70 -4.14
CA SER A 41 -8.99 4.05 -5.13
C SER A 41 -9.51 5.47 -4.92
N ASP A 42 -9.84 5.82 -3.69
CA ASP A 42 -10.38 7.15 -3.38
C ASP A 42 -9.31 8.24 -3.56
N TYR A 43 -8.06 7.97 -3.17
CA TYR A 43 -6.91 8.85 -3.41
C TYR A 43 -6.67 9.09 -4.92
N ALA A 44 -6.72 8.05 -5.73
CA ALA A 44 -6.56 8.19 -7.18
C ALA A 44 -7.71 9.02 -7.82
N LYS A 45 -8.95 8.89 -7.30
CA LYS A 45 -10.10 9.69 -7.75
C LYS A 45 -9.98 11.17 -7.36
N SER A 46 -9.38 11.47 -6.22
CA SER A 46 -9.13 12.85 -5.77
C SER A 46 -7.96 13.54 -6.49
N GLY A 47 -7.38 12.92 -7.51
CA GLY A 47 -6.29 13.49 -8.28
C GLY A 47 -4.90 13.01 -7.83
N GLY A 48 -4.81 12.16 -6.82
CA GLY A 48 -3.55 11.59 -6.34
C GLY A 48 -2.94 10.54 -7.28
N ASN A 49 -1.78 10.05 -6.91
CA ASN A 49 -1.06 9.01 -7.64
C ASN A 49 -1.80 7.69 -7.63
N ARG A 50 -1.55 6.85 -8.65
CA ARG A 50 -2.05 5.47 -8.64
C ARG A 50 -1.14 4.61 -7.77
N VAL A 51 -1.73 3.88 -6.83
CA VAL A 51 -1.03 2.93 -5.97
C VAL A 51 -1.43 1.51 -6.35
N ASN A 52 -0.44 0.67 -6.63
CA ASN A 52 -0.62 -0.77 -6.83
C ASN A 52 -0.12 -1.50 -5.58
N TYR A 53 -0.99 -2.26 -4.93
CA TYR A 53 -0.66 -3.00 -3.72
C TYR A 53 -0.89 -4.50 -3.90
N GLN A 54 0.11 -5.30 -3.56
CA GLN A 54 0.08 -6.75 -3.63
C GLN A 54 0.03 -7.34 -2.21
N ALA A 55 -1.07 -8.02 -1.89
CA ALA A 55 -1.29 -8.69 -0.61
C ALA A 55 -0.61 -10.08 -0.62
N VAL A 56 0.69 -10.11 -0.39
CA VAL A 56 1.54 -11.32 -0.47
C VAL A 56 2.02 -11.82 0.89
N GLY A 57 1.52 -11.22 1.97
CA GLY A 57 1.94 -11.49 3.35
C GLY A 57 3.09 -10.61 3.82
N SER A 58 3.14 -10.38 5.15
CA SER A 58 4.07 -9.45 5.80
C SER A 58 5.54 -9.79 5.53
N GLY A 59 5.91 -11.07 5.57
CA GLY A 59 7.28 -11.52 5.31
C GLY A 59 7.76 -11.20 3.90
N SER A 60 6.94 -11.52 2.89
CA SER A 60 7.24 -11.22 1.48
C SER A 60 7.29 -9.72 1.22
N GLY A 61 6.40 -8.95 1.85
CA GLY A 61 6.38 -7.49 1.74
C GLY A 61 7.63 -6.84 2.31
N ARG A 62 8.08 -7.28 3.51
CA ARG A 62 9.33 -6.82 4.10
C ARG A 62 10.53 -7.11 3.19
N LYS A 63 10.60 -8.34 2.66
CA LYS A 63 11.66 -8.73 1.73
C LYS A 63 11.65 -7.85 0.48
N ALA A 64 10.50 -7.68 -0.17
CA ALA A 64 10.38 -6.87 -1.37
C ALA A 64 10.80 -5.40 -1.13
N PHE A 65 10.50 -4.84 0.05
CA PHE A 65 10.94 -3.50 0.42
C PHE A 65 12.46 -3.41 0.62
N LEU A 66 13.06 -4.40 1.31
CA LEU A 66 14.51 -4.46 1.52
C LEU A 66 15.29 -4.68 0.22
N ASP A 67 14.72 -5.48 -0.70
CA ASP A 67 15.26 -5.72 -2.04
C ASP A 67 15.01 -4.53 -3.01
N GLU A 68 14.34 -3.48 -2.55
CA GLU A 68 14.01 -2.27 -3.32
C GLU A 68 13.13 -2.54 -4.57
N THR A 69 12.37 -3.62 -4.59
CA THR A 69 11.47 -4.00 -5.69
C THR A 69 10.10 -3.32 -5.61
N VAL A 70 9.79 -2.71 -4.45
CA VAL A 70 8.58 -1.91 -4.22
C VAL A 70 8.93 -0.61 -3.50
N ASP A 71 8.06 0.39 -3.62
CA ASP A 71 8.25 1.70 -3.00
C ASP A 71 7.93 1.68 -1.50
N PHE A 72 6.98 0.82 -1.07
CA PHE A 72 6.65 0.63 0.33
C PHE A 72 6.26 -0.82 0.64
N GLY A 73 6.50 -1.22 1.88
CA GLY A 73 6.06 -2.50 2.43
C GLY A 73 4.99 -2.33 3.49
N ALA A 74 4.12 -3.31 3.66
CA ALA A 74 3.20 -3.38 4.79
C ALA A 74 3.41 -4.66 5.59
N SER A 75 3.36 -4.54 6.92
CA SER A 75 3.55 -5.66 7.84
C SER A 75 2.58 -5.56 9.00
N ASP A 76 2.11 -6.70 9.49
CA ASP A 76 1.32 -6.81 10.71
C ASP A 76 2.20 -6.67 11.97
N ASP A 77 3.51 -6.98 11.81
CA ASP A 77 4.49 -6.89 12.87
C ASP A 77 5.50 -5.75 12.63
N PRO A 78 6.02 -5.13 13.69
CA PRO A 78 7.16 -4.23 13.58
C PRO A 78 8.37 -4.97 12.98
N MET A 79 9.16 -4.27 12.20
CA MET A 79 10.41 -4.81 11.67
C MET A 79 11.47 -4.85 12.76
N ALA A 80 12.20 -5.96 12.86
CA ALA A 80 13.31 -6.08 13.80
C ALA A 80 14.42 -5.07 13.48
N GLN A 81 15.15 -4.58 14.50
CA GLN A 81 16.21 -3.60 14.32
C GLN A 81 17.31 -4.09 13.37
N SER A 82 17.60 -5.40 13.37
CA SER A 82 18.54 -6.02 12.44
C SER A 82 18.14 -5.87 10.97
N ASP A 83 16.84 -5.86 10.68
CA ASP A 83 16.34 -5.69 9.31
C ASP A 83 16.20 -4.22 8.94
N ILE A 84 15.85 -3.36 9.90
CA ILE A 84 15.87 -1.91 9.72
C ILE A 84 17.26 -1.46 9.27
N ASN A 85 18.31 -1.99 9.88
CA ASN A 85 19.70 -1.66 9.55
C ASN A 85 20.13 -2.14 8.14
N LYS A 86 19.39 -3.07 7.52
CA LYS A 86 19.63 -3.53 6.13
C LYS A 86 18.97 -2.63 5.08
N ALA A 87 18.06 -1.76 5.48
CA ALA A 87 17.33 -0.91 4.56
C ALA A 87 18.26 0.20 4.01
N LYS A 88 18.77 0.03 2.80
CA LYS A 88 19.73 0.94 2.16
C LYS A 88 19.19 2.37 2.00
N ARG A 89 17.88 2.50 1.75
CA ARG A 89 17.18 3.80 1.61
C ARG A 89 16.73 4.39 2.94
N GLY A 90 17.04 3.74 4.06
CA GLY A 90 16.42 4.01 5.33
C GLY A 90 15.00 3.44 5.42
N LEU A 91 14.40 3.49 6.61
CA LEU A 91 13.08 2.94 6.87
C LEU A 91 12.37 3.74 7.95
N VAL A 92 11.12 4.07 7.70
CA VAL A 92 10.20 4.62 8.69
C VAL A 92 8.99 3.71 8.76
N GLN A 93 8.59 3.31 9.97
CA GLN A 93 7.39 2.52 10.20
C GLN A 93 6.29 3.42 10.74
N ILE A 94 5.13 3.37 10.08
CA ILE A 94 3.97 4.19 10.43
C ILE A 94 2.80 3.26 10.74
N PRO A 95 2.22 3.30 11.95
CA PRO A 95 0.97 2.59 12.24
C PRO A 95 -0.18 3.15 11.37
N MET A 96 -0.82 2.30 10.58
CA MET A 96 -1.85 2.73 9.63
C MET A 96 -3.24 2.30 10.04
N THR A 97 -3.41 1.06 10.49
CA THR A 97 -4.71 0.49 10.87
C THR A 97 -4.51 -0.66 11.84
N GLY A 98 -5.53 -0.97 12.59
CA GLY A 98 -5.57 -2.11 13.51
C GLY A 98 -6.86 -2.90 13.37
N GLY A 99 -6.87 -4.09 13.92
CA GLY A 99 -8.03 -4.96 13.98
C GLY A 99 -7.95 -5.89 15.18
N THR A 100 -9.05 -6.52 15.46
CA THR A 100 -9.15 -7.52 16.53
C THR A 100 -9.09 -8.91 15.94
N ILE A 101 -8.48 -9.83 16.70
CA ILE A 101 -8.52 -11.27 16.44
C ILE A 101 -9.52 -11.87 17.43
N ALA A 102 -10.42 -12.71 16.94
CA ALA A 102 -11.39 -13.42 17.78
C ALA A 102 -11.34 -14.91 17.44
N PHE A 103 -11.50 -15.73 18.46
CA PHE A 103 -11.70 -17.17 18.29
C PHE A 103 -13.17 -17.43 18.00
N GLY A 104 -13.45 -18.05 16.85
CA GLY A 104 -14.78 -18.58 16.53
C GLY A 104 -14.85 -20.06 16.92
N TYR A 105 -15.91 -20.47 17.60
CA TYR A 105 -16.17 -21.89 17.88
C TYR A 105 -17.63 -22.24 17.59
N ASN A 106 -17.86 -23.50 17.28
CA ASN A 106 -19.21 -24.03 17.06
C ASN A 106 -19.42 -25.26 17.97
N MET A 107 -19.94 -25.04 19.16
CA MET A 107 -20.27 -26.08 20.15
C MET A 107 -21.58 -25.69 20.85
N PRO A 108 -22.74 -26.13 20.34
CA PRO A 108 -24.03 -25.81 20.94
C PRO A 108 -24.10 -26.25 22.41
N GLY A 109 -24.56 -25.34 23.29
CA GLY A 109 -24.67 -25.57 24.72
C GLY A 109 -23.39 -25.40 25.54
N CYS A 110 -22.29 -25.00 24.91
CA CYS A 110 -21.02 -24.69 25.60
C CYS A 110 -20.79 -23.17 25.67
N ASP A 111 -20.60 -22.66 26.90
CA ASP A 111 -20.08 -21.30 27.14
C ASP A 111 -18.57 -21.40 27.31
N LEU A 112 -17.82 -21.34 26.21
CA LEU A 112 -16.37 -21.50 26.22
C LEU A 112 -15.70 -20.32 26.91
N LYS A 113 -15.00 -20.59 27.97
CA LYS A 113 -14.17 -19.60 28.73
C LYS A 113 -12.74 -20.10 28.74
N LEU A 114 -11.84 -19.33 28.16
CA LEU A 114 -10.41 -19.64 28.11
C LEU A 114 -9.62 -18.59 28.88
N THR A 115 -8.62 -19.03 29.63
CA THR A 115 -7.57 -18.13 30.11
C THR A 115 -6.68 -17.72 28.94
N GLN A 116 -5.86 -16.69 29.14
CA GLN A 116 -4.91 -16.25 28.11
C GLN A 116 -3.92 -17.37 27.75
N GLU A 117 -3.43 -18.13 28.73
CA GLU A 117 -2.53 -19.26 28.51
C GLU A 117 -3.19 -20.37 27.68
N GLN A 118 -4.46 -20.71 28.00
CA GLN A 118 -5.21 -21.70 27.24
C GLN A 118 -5.48 -21.24 25.81
N ALA A 119 -5.79 -19.96 25.61
CA ALA A 119 -5.99 -19.42 24.27
C ALA A 119 -4.70 -19.51 23.41
N VAL A 120 -3.55 -19.24 24.00
CA VAL A 120 -2.24 -19.39 23.34
C VAL A 120 -1.98 -20.86 22.98
N GLN A 121 -2.24 -21.80 23.91
CA GLN A 121 -2.01 -23.22 23.66
C GLN A 121 -2.89 -23.81 22.54
N VAL A 122 -4.09 -23.25 22.35
CA VAL A 122 -4.99 -23.68 21.26
C VAL A 122 -4.54 -23.13 19.91
N ALA A 123 -3.80 -22.00 19.88
CA ALA A 123 -3.37 -21.31 18.66
C ALA A 123 -2.00 -21.74 18.13
N ILE A 124 -1.24 -22.53 18.90
CA ILE A 124 0.07 -23.06 18.53
C ILE A 124 -0.08 -24.50 17.99
#